data_6bd1eaf753e3fb78eb918c41fab9bfec
#
_entry.id   6bd1eaf753e3fb78eb918c41fab9bfec
#
_cell.length_a   1.000
_cell.length_b   1.000
_cell.length_c   1.000
_cell.angle_alpha   90.00
_cell.angle_beta   90.00
_cell.angle_gamma   90.00
#
_symmetry.space_group_name_H-M   'P 1'
#
loop_
_entity.id
_entity.type
_entity.pdbx_description
1 polymer ?
#
loop_
_entity_poly.entity_id
_entity_poly.type
_entity_poly.pdbx_seq_one_letter_code
_entity_poly.pdbx_strand_id
1 'polypeptide(L)'
;MQARQLKASDDIGALTSPVFGRGVPASEFFVKGGCHQLALALVSAIEGSRFVALYDHLSDDGSPLDDPRLVHAAAMLDELVIDVEGIRDRDSWVEAWSDLARDPSYVEWESDELPFEFTSTAHMSFSEMVAARLAEELGQAISPTATPLPCGLRSLISG
;
A
#
# COMPACT_ATOMS: atom_id res chain seq x y z
N MET A 1 19.96 12.36 -1.46
CA MET A 1 19.06 11.68 -0.50
C MET A 1 19.03 10.19 -0.81
N GLN A 2 19.42 9.36 0.13
CA GLN A 2 19.29 7.92 -0.08
C GLN A 2 17.81 7.55 -0.08
N ALA A 3 17.39 6.78 -1.08
CA ALA A 3 16.03 6.28 -1.15
C ALA A 3 15.72 5.48 0.12
N ARG A 4 14.65 5.86 0.79
CA ARG A 4 14.16 5.11 1.94
C ARG A 4 13.41 3.89 1.43
N GLN A 5 13.92 2.72 1.75
CA GLN A 5 13.25 1.47 1.46
C GLN A 5 13.29 0.60 2.70
N LEU A 6 12.13 0.12 3.11
CA LEU A 6 11.98 -0.81 4.21
C LEU A 6 11.07 -1.94 3.76
N LYS A 7 11.62 -3.14 3.65
CA LYS A 7 10.86 -4.30 3.25
C LYS A 7 9.91 -4.75 4.36
N ALA A 8 8.68 -5.10 4.02
CA ALA A 8 7.74 -5.72 4.96
C ALA A 8 8.28 -7.11 5.36
N SER A 9 7.91 -7.55 6.56
CA SER A 9 8.34 -8.88 7.03
C SER A 9 7.71 -9.99 6.18
N ASP A 10 8.41 -11.11 6.06
CA ASP A 10 7.91 -12.28 5.34
C ASP A 10 6.64 -12.84 5.99
N ASP A 11 6.47 -12.64 7.30
CA ASP A 11 5.27 -13.07 8.03
C ASP A 11 4.00 -12.39 7.51
N ILE A 12 4.08 -11.10 7.18
CA ILE A 12 2.93 -10.36 6.61
C ILE A 12 2.61 -10.89 5.22
N GLY A 13 3.62 -11.03 4.38
CA GLY A 13 3.44 -11.55 3.02
C GLY A 13 2.89 -12.98 2.99
N ALA A 14 3.16 -13.76 4.03
CA ALA A 14 2.70 -15.14 4.15
C ALA A 14 1.28 -15.28 4.74
N LEU A 15 0.67 -14.19 5.21
CA LEU A 15 -0.71 -14.22 5.70
C LEU A 15 -1.66 -14.68 4.60
N THR A 16 -2.53 -15.64 4.91
CA THR A 16 -3.49 -16.17 3.95
C THR A 16 -4.92 -15.97 4.43
N SER A 17 -5.83 -15.76 3.48
CA SER A 17 -7.24 -15.68 3.78
C SER A 17 -7.93 -16.97 3.40
N PRO A 18 -8.72 -17.60 4.29
CA PRO A 18 -9.51 -18.77 3.95
C PRO A 18 -10.59 -18.48 2.91
N VAL A 19 -10.93 -17.21 2.72
CA VAL A 19 -11.99 -16.79 1.81
C VAL A 19 -11.57 -16.92 0.34
N PHE A 20 -10.27 -16.88 0.06
CA PHE A 20 -9.76 -17.02 -1.30
C PHE A 20 -9.52 -18.48 -1.71
N GLY A 21 -10.12 -19.43 -1.03
CA GLY A 21 -10.23 -20.85 -1.39
C GLY A 21 -8.93 -21.64 -1.34
N ARG A 22 -7.86 -21.17 -1.92
CA ARG A 22 -6.57 -21.86 -1.98
C ARG A 22 -5.52 -21.33 -1.02
N GLY A 23 -5.91 -20.44 -0.10
CA GLY A 23 -4.96 -19.83 0.81
C GLY A 23 -3.89 -19.00 0.09
N VAL A 24 -4.31 -18.14 -0.86
CA VAL A 24 -3.39 -17.27 -1.57
C VAL A 24 -2.71 -16.34 -0.56
N PRO A 25 -1.37 -16.30 -0.51
CA PRO A 25 -0.68 -15.42 0.42
C PRO A 25 -0.85 -13.93 0.05
N ALA A 26 -0.79 -13.07 1.05
CA ALA A 26 -0.92 -11.63 0.88
C ALA A 26 0.07 -11.08 -0.14
N SER A 27 1.33 -11.54 -0.11
CA SER A 27 2.37 -11.13 -1.04
C SER A 27 2.02 -11.40 -2.49
N GLU A 28 1.22 -12.44 -2.76
CA GLU A 28 0.77 -12.75 -4.11
C GLU A 28 -0.52 -11.99 -4.45
N PHE A 29 -1.51 -12.03 -3.57
CA PHE A 29 -2.81 -11.41 -3.82
C PHE A 29 -2.70 -9.90 -4.05
N PHE A 30 -1.95 -9.20 -3.22
CA PHE A 30 -1.83 -7.75 -3.30
C PHE A 30 -0.80 -7.25 -4.34
N VAL A 31 -0.18 -8.16 -5.06
CA VAL A 31 0.67 -7.83 -6.21
C VAL A 31 -0.03 -8.15 -7.52
N LYS A 32 -0.88 -9.19 -7.54
CA LYS A 32 -1.50 -9.72 -8.76
C LYS A 32 -3.00 -9.42 -8.88
N GLY A 33 -3.41 -8.20 -8.63
CA GLY A 33 -4.79 -7.77 -8.87
C GLY A 33 -5.58 -7.32 -7.65
N GLY A 34 -5.10 -7.60 -6.43
CA GLY A 34 -5.72 -7.15 -5.20
C GLY A 34 -5.13 -5.90 -4.59
N CYS A 35 -4.16 -5.28 -5.25
CA CYS A 35 -3.41 -4.15 -4.69
C CYS A 35 -4.31 -2.98 -4.26
N HIS A 36 -5.36 -2.68 -5.02
CA HIS A 36 -6.31 -1.61 -4.69
C HIS A 36 -7.08 -1.90 -3.40
N GLN A 37 -7.34 -3.16 -3.08
CA GLN A 37 -8.00 -3.54 -1.84
C GLN A 37 -7.13 -3.19 -0.63
N LEU A 38 -5.85 -3.53 -0.70
CA LEU A 38 -4.91 -3.18 0.38
C LEU A 38 -4.71 -1.68 0.47
N ALA A 39 -4.59 -0.99 -0.67
CA ALA A 39 -4.45 0.46 -0.69
C ALA A 39 -5.63 1.17 -0.01
N LEU A 40 -6.86 0.71 -0.27
CA LEU A 40 -8.05 1.24 0.41
C LEU A 40 -7.95 1.05 1.93
N ALA A 41 -7.55 -0.13 2.37
CA ALA A 41 -7.41 -0.43 3.79
C ALA A 41 -6.29 0.38 4.45
N LEU A 42 -5.17 0.56 3.76
CA LEU A 42 -4.04 1.36 4.26
C LEU A 42 -4.41 2.83 4.40
N VAL A 43 -5.10 3.40 3.43
CA VAL A 43 -5.55 4.79 3.49
C VAL A 43 -6.48 5.00 4.69
N SER A 44 -7.32 4.02 4.98
CA SER A 44 -8.19 4.06 6.16
C SER A 44 -7.43 3.89 7.48
N ALA A 45 -6.38 3.07 7.48
CA ALA A 45 -5.60 2.76 8.69
C ALA A 45 -4.55 3.81 9.03
N ILE A 46 -4.05 4.54 8.04
CA ILE A 46 -2.95 5.51 8.21
C ILE A 46 -3.49 6.92 7.99
N GLU A 47 -3.66 7.65 9.07
CA GLU A 47 -4.18 9.02 9.03
C GLU A 47 -3.28 9.91 8.19
N GLY A 48 -3.88 10.72 7.31
CA GLY A 48 -3.16 11.64 6.45
C GLY A 48 -2.60 11.02 5.18
N SER A 49 -2.73 9.70 5.00
CA SER A 49 -2.27 9.04 3.80
C SER A 49 -3.24 9.26 2.62
N ARG A 50 -2.70 9.12 1.42
CA ARG A 50 -3.46 9.25 0.17
C ARG A 50 -3.41 7.95 -0.61
N PHE A 51 -4.44 7.71 -1.39
CA PHE A 51 -4.46 6.62 -2.35
C PHE A 51 -3.65 7.02 -3.58
N VAL A 52 -2.69 6.19 -3.97
CA VAL A 52 -1.90 6.42 -5.17
C VAL A 52 -1.96 5.21 -6.09
N ALA A 53 -1.90 5.44 -7.37
CA ALA A 53 -1.96 4.37 -8.35
C ALA A 53 -1.15 4.68 -9.59
N LEU A 54 -0.71 3.62 -10.25
CA LEU A 54 -0.07 3.67 -11.54
C LEU A 54 -0.95 2.97 -12.54
N TYR A 55 -1.24 3.62 -13.66
CA TYR A 55 -2.07 3.10 -14.74
C TYR A 55 -1.24 2.93 -16.00
N ASP A 56 -1.67 1.99 -16.84
CA ASP A 56 -1.13 1.79 -18.19
C ASP A 56 -2.19 2.17 -19.20
N HIS A 57 -1.84 3.03 -20.15
CA HIS A 57 -2.74 3.52 -21.19
C HIS A 57 -2.66 2.71 -22.48
N LEU A 58 -1.73 1.76 -22.56
CA LEU A 58 -1.56 0.90 -23.71
C LEU A 58 -1.77 -0.57 -23.35
N SER A 59 -2.36 -1.31 -24.28
CA SER A 59 -2.48 -2.77 -24.17
C SER A 59 -1.14 -3.46 -24.45
N ASP A 60 -1.10 -4.78 -24.27
CA ASP A 60 0.11 -5.57 -24.47
C ASP A 60 0.61 -5.54 -25.93
N ASP A 61 -0.27 -5.29 -26.90
CA ASP A 61 0.09 -5.13 -28.30
C ASP A 61 0.45 -3.69 -28.69
N GLY A 62 0.42 -2.76 -27.72
CA GLY A 62 0.76 -1.35 -27.93
C GLY A 62 -0.38 -0.48 -28.44
N SER A 63 -1.60 -1.01 -28.55
CA SER A 63 -2.76 -0.20 -28.94
C SER A 63 -3.32 0.58 -27.74
N PRO A 64 -3.91 1.78 -27.97
CA PRO A 64 -4.50 2.56 -26.90
C PRO A 64 -5.66 1.84 -26.23
N LEU A 65 -5.74 1.94 -24.89
CA LEU A 65 -6.86 1.44 -24.12
C LEU A 65 -7.90 2.56 -23.94
N ASP A 66 -9.18 2.22 -24.09
CA ASP A 66 -10.27 3.16 -23.82
C ASP A 66 -10.30 3.50 -22.31
N ASP A 67 -10.13 2.49 -21.46
CA ASP A 67 -10.00 2.66 -20.02
C ASP A 67 -8.60 2.23 -19.59
N PRO A 68 -7.84 3.10 -18.89
CA PRO A 68 -6.52 2.74 -18.41
C PRO A 68 -6.57 1.52 -17.48
N ARG A 69 -5.57 0.65 -17.61
CA ARG A 69 -5.44 -0.53 -16.77
C ARG A 69 -4.65 -0.19 -15.51
N LEU A 70 -5.17 -0.59 -14.36
CA LEU A 70 -4.43 -0.45 -13.10
C LEU A 70 -3.23 -1.39 -13.10
N VAL A 71 -2.03 -0.81 -12.96
CA VAL A 71 -0.79 -1.57 -12.80
C VAL A 71 -0.57 -1.93 -11.34
N HIS A 72 -0.62 -0.94 -10.47
CA HIS A 72 -0.46 -1.13 -9.03
C HIS A 72 -1.04 0.05 -8.28
N ALA A 73 -1.49 -0.20 -7.04
CA ALA A 73 -2.02 0.82 -6.15
C ALA A 73 -1.39 0.67 -4.77
N ALA A 74 -1.34 1.77 -4.04
CA ALA A 74 -0.72 1.82 -2.72
C ALA A 74 -1.26 3.01 -1.93
N ALA A 75 -0.83 3.15 -0.68
CA ALA A 75 -1.03 4.33 0.12
C ALA A 75 0.26 5.14 0.19
N MET A 76 0.15 6.45 0.24
CA MET A 76 1.31 7.33 0.39
C MET A 76 1.11 8.27 1.57
N LEU A 77 2.13 8.37 2.42
CA LEU A 77 2.20 9.34 3.49
C LEU A 77 3.51 10.11 3.36
N ASP A 78 3.43 11.42 3.19
CA ASP A 78 4.55 12.36 2.98
C ASP A 78 5.38 11.87 1.78
N GLU A 79 5.77 11.50 1.06
CA GLU A 79 6.59 11.00 -0.03
C GLU A 79 6.97 9.52 0.12
N LEU A 80 6.40 8.84 1.13
CA LEU A 80 6.64 7.41 1.34
C LEU A 80 5.43 6.61 0.88
N VAL A 81 5.66 5.67 -0.02
CA VAL A 81 4.62 4.78 -0.55
C VAL A 81 4.68 3.44 0.18
N ILE A 82 3.51 2.98 0.62
CA ILE A 82 3.36 1.77 1.42
C ILE A 82 2.47 0.78 0.67
N ASP A 83 2.99 -0.41 0.44
CA ASP A 83 2.23 -1.54 -0.11
C ASP A 83 2.63 -2.84 0.61
N VAL A 84 2.20 -3.99 0.09
CA VAL A 84 2.48 -5.28 0.72
C VAL A 84 3.98 -5.60 0.79
N GLU A 85 4.76 -4.99 -0.07
CA GLU A 85 6.22 -5.20 -0.08
C GLU A 85 6.96 -4.34 0.94
N GLY A 86 6.32 -3.29 1.46
CA GLY A 86 6.89 -2.41 2.47
C GLY A 86 6.80 -0.94 2.10
N ILE A 87 7.82 -0.19 2.45
CA ILE A 87 7.91 1.26 2.22
C ILE A 87 8.99 1.56 1.19
N ARG A 88 8.68 2.45 0.26
CA ARG A 88 9.64 3.05 -0.68
C ARG A 88 9.35 4.53 -0.82
N ASP A 89 10.35 5.32 -1.22
CA ASP A 89 10.05 6.67 -1.67
C ASP A 89 9.23 6.62 -2.97
N ARG A 90 8.47 7.69 -3.22
CA ARG A 90 7.56 7.75 -4.36
C ARG A 90 8.27 7.48 -5.69
N ASP A 91 9.40 8.11 -5.92
CA ASP A 91 10.09 8.00 -7.22
C ASP A 91 10.57 6.56 -7.47
N SER A 92 11.11 5.91 -6.45
CA SER A 92 11.52 4.51 -6.55
C SER A 92 10.35 3.58 -6.79
N TRP A 93 9.22 3.84 -6.15
CA TRP A 93 7.99 3.06 -6.33
C TRP A 93 7.45 3.21 -7.76
N VAL A 94 7.37 4.44 -8.25
CA VAL A 94 6.91 4.73 -9.61
C VAL A 94 7.83 4.06 -10.63
N GLU A 95 9.14 4.18 -10.46
CA GLU A 95 10.10 3.55 -11.36
C GLU A 95 9.93 2.02 -11.41
N ALA A 96 9.85 1.40 -10.23
CA ALA A 96 9.74 -0.06 -10.14
C ALA A 96 8.48 -0.60 -10.84
N TRP A 97 7.34 0.05 -10.65
CA TRP A 97 6.08 -0.42 -11.23
C TRP A 97 5.86 0.05 -12.65
N SER A 98 6.49 1.17 -13.07
CA SER A 98 6.44 1.65 -14.46
C SER A 98 7.08 0.68 -15.43
N ASP A 99 8.03 -0.12 -14.98
CA ASP A 99 8.66 -1.15 -15.82
C ASP A 99 7.66 -2.22 -16.29
N LEU A 100 6.53 -2.35 -15.60
CA LEU A 100 5.46 -3.28 -15.98
C LEU A 100 4.42 -2.66 -16.91
N ALA A 101 4.57 -1.39 -17.26
CA ALA A 101 3.62 -0.66 -18.08
C ALA A 101 4.30 -0.19 -19.36
N ARG A 102 3.52 -0.03 -20.44
CA ARG A 102 3.99 0.52 -21.71
C ARG A 102 3.87 2.04 -21.76
N ASP A 103 2.81 2.57 -21.18
CA ASP A 103 2.57 4.02 -21.11
C ASP A 103 2.02 4.37 -19.70
N PRO A 104 2.93 4.41 -18.71
CA PRO A 104 2.50 4.60 -17.31
C PRO A 104 2.10 6.03 -17.01
N SER A 105 1.07 6.17 -16.16
CA SER A 105 0.72 7.44 -15.54
C SER A 105 0.50 7.25 -14.05
N TYR A 106 1.04 8.16 -13.26
CA TYR A 106 0.92 8.18 -11.81
C TYR A 106 -0.21 9.13 -11.40
N VAL A 107 -1.09 8.70 -10.50
CA VAL A 107 -2.24 9.48 -10.05
C VAL A 107 -2.37 9.38 -8.53
N GLU A 108 -2.74 10.49 -7.90
CA GLU A 108 -3.05 10.55 -6.47
C GLU A 108 -4.53 10.93 -6.29
N TRP A 109 -5.19 10.35 -5.29
CA TRP A 109 -6.57 10.70 -4.92
C TRP A 109 -6.64 11.11 -3.47
N GLU A 110 -7.50 12.09 -3.20
CA GLU A 110 -7.89 12.41 -1.83
C GLU A 110 -8.74 11.26 -1.24
N SER A 111 -8.76 11.16 0.08
CA SER A 111 -9.40 10.04 0.77
C SER A 111 -10.91 9.95 0.55
N ASP A 112 -11.56 11.02 0.14
CA ASP A 112 -13.01 11.07 -0.11
C ASP A 112 -13.40 10.84 -1.57
N GLU A 113 -12.41 10.72 -2.47
CA GLU A 113 -12.63 10.58 -3.91
C GLU A 113 -12.04 9.29 -4.49
N LEU A 114 -12.07 8.21 -3.72
CA LEU A 114 -11.43 6.96 -4.12
C LEU A 114 -12.17 6.31 -5.29
N PRO A 115 -11.43 5.89 -6.35
CA PRO A 115 -12.05 5.31 -7.54
C PRO A 115 -12.43 3.83 -7.38
N PHE A 116 -12.15 3.24 -6.24
CA PHE A 116 -12.35 1.81 -5.99
C PHE A 116 -13.15 1.59 -4.72
N GLU A 117 -13.83 0.43 -4.69
CA GLU A 117 -14.52 -0.06 -3.51
C GLU A 117 -14.02 -1.48 -3.22
N PHE A 118 -14.25 -1.95 -2.00
CA PHE A 118 -13.94 -3.34 -1.68
C PHE A 118 -14.86 -4.28 -2.46
N THR A 119 -14.29 -5.33 -3.02
CA THR A 119 -15.02 -6.32 -3.82
C THR A 119 -16.04 -7.07 -2.97
N SER A 120 -15.74 -7.32 -1.70
CA SER A 120 -16.61 -7.99 -0.76
C SER A 120 -16.19 -7.69 0.67
N THR A 121 -17.07 -8.01 1.62
CA THR A 121 -16.75 -7.91 3.06
C THR A 121 -15.52 -8.76 3.43
N ALA A 122 -15.39 -9.92 2.80
CA ALA A 122 -14.26 -10.80 3.04
C ALA A 122 -12.94 -10.20 2.55
N HIS A 123 -12.94 -9.58 1.38
CA HIS A 123 -11.78 -8.85 0.85
C HIS A 123 -11.43 -7.68 1.76
N MET A 124 -12.43 -6.95 2.21
CA MET A 124 -12.26 -5.84 3.14
C MET A 124 -11.60 -6.29 4.44
N SER A 125 -12.14 -7.34 5.06
CA SER A 125 -11.63 -7.85 6.35
C SER A 125 -10.18 -8.33 6.24
N PHE A 126 -9.85 -9.04 5.18
CA PHE A 126 -8.48 -9.52 4.95
C PHE A 126 -7.53 -8.35 4.70
N SER A 127 -7.94 -7.40 3.86
CA SER A 127 -7.14 -6.23 3.54
C SER A 127 -6.90 -5.36 4.77
N GLU A 128 -7.93 -5.16 5.60
CA GLU A 128 -7.80 -4.42 6.86
C GLU A 128 -6.86 -5.11 7.85
N MET A 129 -6.90 -6.43 7.94
CA MET A 129 -5.99 -7.19 8.79
C MET A 129 -4.54 -7.01 8.34
N VAL A 130 -4.27 -7.14 7.05
CA VAL A 130 -2.91 -6.96 6.50
C VAL A 130 -2.46 -5.50 6.65
N ALA A 131 -3.35 -4.54 6.37
CA ALA A 131 -3.05 -3.12 6.54
C ALA A 131 -2.69 -2.78 7.99
N ALA A 132 -3.41 -3.33 8.96
CA ALA A 132 -3.12 -3.12 10.38
C ALA A 132 -1.74 -3.66 10.76
N ARG A 133 -1.38 -4.84 10.24
CA ARG A 133 -0.07 -5.44 10.49
C ARG A 133 1.05 -4.61 9.85
N LEU A 134 0.85 -4.12 8.64
CA LEU A 134 1.79 -3.23 7.97
C LEU A 134 1.96 -1.91 8.74
N ALA A 135 0.85 -1.29 9.14
CA ALA A 135 0.88 -0.05 9.89
C ALA A 135 1.61 -0.20 11.23
N GLU A 136 1.39 -1.31 11.92
CA GLU A 136 2.07 -1.61 13.18
C GLU A 136 3.58 -1.80 12.97
N GLU A 137 3.97 -2.62 12.00
CA GLU A 137 5.38 -2.94 11.73
C GLU A 137 6.15 -1.73 11.18
N LEU A 138 5.52 -0.96 10.30
CA LEU A 138 6.17 0.13 9.59
C LEU A 138 5.89 1.51 10.21
N GLY A 139 5.06 1.57 11.24
CA GLY A 139 4.58 2.83 11.82
C GLY A 139 5.69 3.76 12.28
N GLN A 140 6.75 3.24 12.88
CA GLN A 140 7.88 4.04 13.33
C GLN A 140 8.69 4.62 12.16
N ALA A 141 8.78 3.90 11.06
CA ALA A 141 9.45 4.37 9.86
C ALA A 141 8.63 5.43 9.12
N ILE A 142 7.30 5.31 9.16
CA ILE A 142 6.38 6.27 8.54
C ILE A 142 6.36 7.59 9.31
N SER A 143 6.39 7.52 10.64
CA SER A 143 6.31 8.69 11.54
C SER A 143 7.52 8.73 12.48
N PRO A 144 8.72 9.07 11.97
CA PRO A 144 9.94 9.05 12.78
C PRO A 144 9.91 10.04 13.94
N THR A 145 9.09 11.09 13.86
CA THR A 145 8.90 12.06 14.95
C THR A 145 8.00 11.54 16.05
N ALA A 146 7.26 10.47 15.80
CA ALA A 146 6.36 9.82 16.76
C ALA A 146 7.04 8.67 17.48
N THR A 147 8.37 8.69 17.60
CA THR A 147 9.11 7.68 18.35
C THR A 147 8.53 7.60 19.76
N PRO A 148 8.01 6.44 20.19
CA PRO A 148 7.43 6.34 21.52
C PRO A 148 8.51 6.57 22.56
N LEU A 149 8.23 7.45 23.51
CA LEU A 149 9.10 7.66 24.65
C LEU A 149 9.17 6.37 25.46
N PRO A 150 10.35 6.04 26.03
CA PRO A 150 10.42 4.95 26.99
C PRO A 150 9.38 5.12 28.08
N CYS A 151 8.79 4.04 28.52
CA CYS A 151 7.70 4.08 29.50
C CYS A 151 8.03 4.91 30.75
N GLY A 152 9.28 4.86 31.20
CA GLY A 152 9.72 5.64 32.35
C GLY A 152 9.68 7.15 32.12
N LEU A 153 9.96 7.60 30.91
CA LEU A 153 9.94 9.01 30.58
C LEU A 153 8.51 9.55 30.43
N ARG A 154 7.60 8.70 29.96
CA ARG A 154 6.20 9.09 29.88
C ARG A 154 5.61 9.41 31.26
N SER A 155 5.99 8.64 32.26
CA SER A 155 5.51 8.87 33.63
C SER A 155 6.02 10.21 34.21
N LEU A 156 7.23 10.62 33.80
CA LEU A 156 7.80 11.89 34.27
C LEU A 156 7.18 13.10 33.57
N ILE A 157 6.71 12.93 32.31
CA ILE A 157 6.13 14.02 31.52
C ILE A 157 4.65 14.24 31.90
N SER A 158 3.96 13.19 32.26
CA SER A 158 2.54 13.26 32.61
C SER A 158 2.25 13.67 34.03
N GLY A 159 3.28 13.99 34.82
CA GLY A 159 3.15 14.47 36.19
C GLY A 159 2.86 15.96 36.31
#